data_ca16bf2723a49649caaff3dd4e7ba9e1
#
_entry.id   ca16bf2723a49649caaff3dd4e7ba9e1
#
_cell.length_a   1.000
_cell.length_b   1.000
_cell.length_c   1.000
_cell.angle_alpha   90.00
_cell.angle_beta   90.00
_cell.angle_gamma   90.00
#
_symmetry.space_group_name_H-M   'P 1'
#
loop_
_entity.id
_entity.type
_entity.pdbx_description
1 polymer ?
#
loop_
_entity_poly.entity_id
_entity_poly.type
_entity_poly.pdbx_seq_one_letter_code
_entity_poly.pdbx_strand_id
1 'polypeptide(L)'
;MSSKKIKNINHRIAESDNMTIYLEDAKRERLLTREEEEELTRKVKEGDMEARATLIKSNLRFVITIAKQYRSSGLLLEDLIEEGNLGLIMAADRFEPDKGYHFISYAVYWIRQSILTAINEKSRLIRLPLNKATDLVDLERVIHQSYYKTGDIHDVNQLSEILKRDPKDLMSVMAANSDYVSLEKEFNFDGIKEKLANIIEDDREVGVEENLTNKELVEELKIAMEDLNDMERQIIKARYGIGEEKKTLKEVSKSHSCTKERIRQIEKKALRKMYSKRYNSLKDFLN
;
A
#
# COMPACT_ATOMS: atom_id res chain seq x y z
N MET A 1 -13.53 -26.46 8.50
CA MET A 1 -14.15 -26.10 7.21
C MET A 1 -15.50 -25.35 7.31
N SER A 2 -16.14 -25.26 8.45
CA SER A 2 -17.53 -24.77 8.57
C SER A 2 -17.67 -23.24 8.71
N SER A 3 -16.81 -22.56 9.48
CA SER A 3 -17.01 -21.14 9.83
C SER A 3 -16.74 -20.14 8.71
N LYS A 4 -15.79 -20.42 7.79
CA LYS A 4 -15.53 -19.57 6.61
C LYS A 4 -16.61 -19.65 5.55
N LYS A 5 -17.24 -20.83 5.38
CA LYS A 5 -18.40 -20.98 4.49
C LYS A 5 -19.60 -20.18 5.00
N ILE A 6 -19.82 -20.15 6.29
CA ILE A 6 -20.98 -19.45 6.90
C ILE A 6 -20.81 -17.92 6.83
N LYS A 7 -19.62 -17.37 7.12
CA LYS A 7 -19.36 -15.91 6.97
C LYS A 7 -19.46 -15.44 5.50
N ASN A 8 -18.91 -16.22 4.56
CA ASN A 8 -19.06 -15.93 3.13
C ASN A 8 -20.50 -16.13 2.62
N ILE A 9 -21.28 -17.03 3.21
CA ILE A 9 -22.67 -17.23 2.87
C ILE A 9 -23.52 -16.06 3.40
N ASN A 10 -23.30 -15.61 4.64
CA ASN A 10 -24.04 -14.48 5.20
C ASN A 10 -23.71 -13.13 4.51
N HIS A 11 -22.47 -12.92 4.10
CA HIS A 11 -22.09 -11.73 3.31
C HIS A 11 -22.70 -11.81 1.89
N ARG A 12 -22.67 -13.00 1.26
CA ARG A 12 -23.33 -13.22 -0.03
C ARG A 12 -24.87 -13.13 0.02
N ILE A 13 -25.49 -13.49 1.14
CA ILE A 13 -26.94 -13.41 1.32
C ILE A 13 -27.36 -11.95 1.50
N ALA A 14 -26.61 -11.15 2.29
CA ALA A 14 -26.90 -9.72 2.43
C ALA A 14 -26.63 -8.93 1.13
N GLU A 15 -25.56 -9.25 0.40
CA GLU A 15 -25.32 -8.73 -0.97
C GLU A 15 -26.42 -9.16 -1.94
N SER A 16 -27.01 -10.37 -1.78
CA SER A 16 -28.06 -10.86 -2.68
C SER A 16 -29.39 -10.12 -2.53
N ASP A 17 -29.74 -9.66 -1.34
CA ASP A 17 -31.02 -8.99 -1.10
C ASP A 17 -31.04 -7.59 -1.71
N ASN A 18 -30.03 -6.75 -1.45
CA ASN A 18 -29.96 -5.38 -2.01
C ASN A 18 -29.79 -5.43 -3.54
N MET A 19 -28.92 -6.31 -4.04
CA MET A 19 -28.72 -6.48 -5.47
C MET A 19 -29.99 -7.00 -6.15
N THR A 20 -30.71 -7.90 -5.51
CA THR A 20 -31.98 -8.44 -6.05
C THR A 20 -33.02 -7.33 -6.19
N ILE A 21 -33.20 -6.49 -5.17
CA ILE A 21 -34.10 -5.33 -5.20
C ILE A 21 -33.71 -4.39 -6.34
N TYR A 22 -32.43 -4.02 -6.43
CA TYR A 22 -31.94 -3.14 -7.49
C TYR A 22 -32.18 -3.73 -8.91
N LEU A 23 -31.92 -5.02 -9.08
CA LEU A 23 -32.16 -5.70 -10.36
C LEU A 23 -33.65 -5.76 -10.72
N GLU A 24 -34.54 -5.92 -9.74
CA GLU A 24 -35.98 -5.86 -9.94
C GLU A 24 -36.45 -4.48 -10.36
N ASP A 25 -35.96 -3.44 -9.69
CA ASP A 25 -36.30 -2.06 -10.03
C ASP A 25 -35.79 -1.68 -11.42
N ALA A 26 -34.53 -2.04 -11.73
CA ALA A 26 -33.99 -1.83 -13.08
C ALA A 26 -34.76 -2.61 -14.18
N LYS A 27 -35.39 -3.76 -13.86
CA LYS A 27 -36.20 -4.52 -14.80
C LYS A 27 -37.58 -3.92 -15.04
N ARG A 28 -38.14 -3.18 -14.06
CA ARG A 28 -39.46 -2.54 -14.19
C ARG A 28 -39.42 -1.39 -15.19
N GLU A 29 -38.26 -0.79 -15.41
CA GLU A 29 -38.14 0.29 -16.36
C GLU A 29 -38.26 -0.19 -17.80
N ARG A 30 -39.06 0.53 -18.59
CA ARG A 30 -39.31 0.24 -19.99
C ARG A 30 -38.10 0.56 -20.86
N LEU A 31 -37.82 -0.28 -21.84
CA LEU A 31 -36.83 0.03 -22.88
C LEU A 31 -37.40 1.13 -23.80
N LEU A 32 -36.58 2.10 -24.13
CA LEU A 32 -36.95 3.18 -25.03
C LEU A 32 -36.89 2.74 -26.49
N THR A 33 -37.81 3.23 -27.29
CA THR A 33 -37.69 3.17 -28.76
C THR A 33 -36.69 4.23 -29.23
N ARG A 34 -36.24 4.14 -30.47
CA ARG A 34 -35.33 5.12 -31.05
C ARG A 34 -35.91 6.53 -31.05
N GLU A 35 -37.17 6.66 -31.41
CA GLU A 35 -37.86 7.93 -31.44
C GLU A 35 -38.00 8.59 -30.07
N GLU A 36 -38.31 7.76 -29.05
CA GLU A 36 -38.37 8.20 -27.64
C GLU A 36 -36.98 8.59 -27.11
N GLU A 37 -35.95 7.85 -27.48
CA GLU A 37 -34.55 8.18 -27.12
C GLU A 37 -34.14 9.55 -27.68
N GLU A 38 -34.45 9.81 -28.98
CA GLU A 38 -34.16 11.09 -29.62
C GLU A 38 -34.96 12.24 -29.01
N GLU A 39 -36.23 12.03 -28.67
CA GLU A 39 -37.05 13.05 -28.00
C GLU A 39 -36.54 13.38 -26.59
N LEU A 40 -36.28 12.33 -25.79
CA LEU A 40 -35.76 12.49 -24.44
C LEU A 40 -34.39 13.19 -24.43
N THR A 41 -33.48 12.82 -25.33
CA THR A 41 -32.17 13.43 -25.42
C THR A 41 -32.21 14.90 -25.84
N ARG A 42 -33.18 15.31 -26.64
CA ARG A 42 -33.42 16.74 -26.94
C ARG A 42 -33.91 17.50 -25.71
N LYS A 43 -34.88 16.94 -24.97
CA LYS A 43 -35.39 17.55 -23.72
C LYS A 43 -34.28 17.64 -22.66
N VAL A 44 -33.40 16.65 -22.56
CA VAL A 44 -32.23 16.70 -21.66
C VAL A 44 -31.31 17.86 -22.04
N LYS A 45 -31.08 18.11 -23.34
CA LYS A 45 -30.29 19.26 -23.81
C LYS A 45 -30.92 20.59 -23.48
N GLU A 46 -32.26 20.68 -23.40
CA GLU A 46 -33.04 21.83 -22.97
C GLU A 46 -33.06 22.03 -21.44
N GLY A 47 -32.49 21.06 -20.68
CA GLY A 47 -32.39 21.12 -19.22
C GLY A 47 -33.54 20.44 -18.47
N ASP A 48 -34.34 19.62 -19.12
CA ASP A 48 -35.44 18.86 -18.48
C ASP A 48 -34.85 17.74 -17.59
N MET A 49 -35.01 17.86 -16.29
CA MET A 49 -34.53 16.90 -15.29
C MET A 49 -35.33 15.60 -15.24
N GLU A 50 -36.65 15.65 -15.59
CA GLU A 50 -37.49 14.44 -15.64
C GLU A 50 -37.13 13.57 -16.85
N ALA A 51 -36.92 14.21 -18.01
CA ALA A 51 -36.42 13.54 -19.21
C ALA A 51 -35.04 12.90 -18.97
N ARG A 52 -34.16 13.61 -18.28
CA ARG A 52 -32.84 13.11 -17.85
C ARG A 52 -32.94 11.86 -16.97
N ALA A 53 -33.79 11.93 -15.94
CA ALA A 53 -33.99 10.80 -15.04
C ALA A 53 -34.57 9.59 -15.78
N THR A 54 -35.53 9.79 -16.70
CA THR A 54 -36.13 8.75 -17.50
C THR A 54 -35.12 8.09 -18.43
N LEU A 55 -34.28 8.89 -19.13
CA LEU A 55 -33.22 8.39 -20.00
C LEU A 55 -32.21 7.52 -19.23
N ILE A 56 -31.78 7.96 -18.03
CA ILE A 56 -30.85 7.21 -17.19
C ILE A 56 -31.49 5.91 -16.72
N LYS A 57 -32.70 5.94 -16.14
CA LYS A 57 -33.38 4.77 -15.59
C LYS A 57 -33.61 3.67 -16.65
N SER A 58 -34.04 4.05 -17.84
CA SER A 58 -34.25 3.11 -18.94
C SER A 58 -32.98 2.40 -19.42
N ASN A 59 -31.80 2.96 -19.13
CA ASN A 59 -30.51 2.41 -19.55
C ASN A 59 -29.73 1.72 -18.42
N LEU A 60 -30.22 1.63 -17.18
CA LEU A 60 -29.54 0.96 -16.06
C LEU A 60 -29.23 -0.51 -16.34
N ARG A 61 -30.13 -1.22 -17.04
CA ARG A 61 -29.92 -2.63 -17.45
C ARG A 61 -28.69 -2.81 -18.31
N PHE A 62 -28.38 -1.84 -19.13
CA PHE A 62 -27.20 -1.86 -19.99
C PHE A 62 -25.92 -1.70 -19.17
N VAL A 63 -25.91 -0.81 -18.16
CA VAL A 63 -24.79 -0.66 -17.22
C VAL A 63 -24.48 -1.97 -16.51
N ILE A 64 -25.52 -2.68 -16.02
CA ILE A 64 -25.36 -3.99 -15.37
C ILE A 64 -24.67 -4.99 -16.30
N THR A 65 -25.03 -4.99 -17.59
CA THR A 65 -24.45 -5.89 -18.59
C THR A 65 -22.95 -5.61 -18.80
N ILE A 66 -22.56 -4.34 -18.82
CA ILE A 66 -21.14 -3.94 -18.93
C ILE A 66 -20.40 -4.27 -17.64
N ALA A 67 -20.93 -3.90 -16.47
CA ALA A 67 -20.30 -4.13 -15.17
C ALA A 67 -19.98 -5.62 -14.92
N LYS A 68 -20.86 -6.53 -15.36
CA LYS A 68 -20.63 -7.98 -15.26
C LYS A 68 -19.37 -8.46 -15.98
N GLN A 69 -18.91 -7.76 -17.02
CA GLN A 69 -17.67 -8.11 -17.73
C GLN A 69 -16.42 -7.88 -16.89
N TYR A 70 -16.52 -7.04 -15.86
CA TYR A 70 -15.41 -6.65 -14.97
C TYR A 70 -15.49 -7.30 -13.59
N ARG A 71 -16.34 -8.31 -13.39
CA ARG A 71 -16.57 -8.96 -12.09
C ARG A 71 -15.31 -9.53 -11.43
N SER A 72 -14.29 -9.88 -12.19
CA SER A 72 -13.03 -10.44 -11.70
C SER A 72 -11.98 -9.38 -11.34
N SER A 73 -12.33 -8.10 -11.38
CA SER A 73 -11.38 -6.99 -11.21
C SER A 73 -10.97 -6.66 -9.75
N GLY A 74 -11.51 -7.39 -8.76
CA GLY A 74 -11.24 -7.15 -7.34
C GLY A 74 -12.24 -6.22 -6.64
N LEU A 75 -13.15 -5.56 -7.40
CA LEU A 75 -14.27 -4.79 -6.84
C LEU A 75 -15.56 -5.63 -6.78
N LEU A 76 -16.44 -5.28 -5.85
CA LEU A 76 -17.77 -5.85 -5.77
C LEU A 76 -18.59 -5.46 -7.01
N LEU A 77 -19.49 -6.34 -7.45
CA LEU A 77 -20.33 -6.05 -8.61
C LEU A 77 -21.24 -4.83 -8.38
N GLU A 78 -21.68 -4.62 -7.16
CA GLU A 78 -22.46 -3.45 -6.74
C GLU A 78 -21.68 -2.16 -6.98
N ASP A 79 -20.44 -2.10 -6.52
CA ASP A 79 -19.55 -0.94 -6.72
C ASP A 79 -19.28 -0.68 -8.21
N LEU A 80 -19.08 -1.74 -9.00
CA LEU A 80 -18.88 -1.62 -10.45
C LEU A 80 -20.11 -1.07 -11.16
N ILE A 81 -21.32 -1.44 -10.71
CA ILE A 81 -22.58 -0.91 -11.24
C ILE A 81 -22.74 0.55 -10.88
N GLU A 82 -22.47 0.94 -9.62
CA GLU A 82 -22.56 2.32 -9.18
C GLU A 82 -21.61 3.24 -9.96
N GLU A 83 -20.36 2.82 -10.14
CA GLU A 83 -19.40 3.54 -10.97
C GLU A 83 -19.81 3.60 -12.44
N GLY A 84 -20.39 2.53 -12.95
CA GLY A 84 -20.98 2.51 -14.28
C GLY A 84 -22.17 3.46 -14.41
N ASN A 85 -23.01 3.57 -13.38
CA ASN A 85 -24.12 4.53 -13.33
C ASN A 85 -23.64 5.98 -13.36
N LEU A 86 -22.53 6.29 -12.64
CA LEU A 86 -21.89 7.61 -12.74
C LEU A 86 -21.41 7.88 -14.18
N GLY A 87 -20.84 6.90 -14.85
CA GLY A 87 -20.48 7.01 -16.26
C GLY A 87 -21.68 7.27 -17.17
N LEU A 88 -22.80 6.58 -16.93
CA LEU A 88 -24.05 6.77 -17.67
C LEU A 88 -24.61 8.18 -17.48
N ILE A 89 -24.58 8.70 -16.25
CA ILE A 89 -24.98 10.07 -15.92
C ILE A 89 -24.14 11.10 -16.68
N MET A 90 -22.82 10.93 -16.68
CA MET A 90 -21.91 11.80 -17.44
C MET A 90 -22.16 11.73 -18.94
N ALA A 91 -22.52 10.56 -19.45
CA ALA A 91 -22.88 10.39 -20.85
C ALA A 91 -24.16 11.14 -21.20
N ALA A 92 -25.21 11.07 -20.34
CA ALA A 92 -26.47 11.76 -20.54
C ALA A 92 -26.30 13.28 -20.59
N ASP A 93 -25.41 13.84 -19.76
CA ASP A 93 -25.14 15.28 -19.69
C ASP A 93 -24.34 15.80 -20.91
N ARG A 94 -23.61 14.91 -21.60
CA ARG A 94 -22.68 15.31 -22.71
C ARG A 94 -23.12 14.81 -24.08
N PHE A 95 -24.22 14.08 -24.16
CA PHE A 95 -24.70 13.53 -25.41
C PHE A 95 -25.24 14.62 -26.32
N GLU A 96 -24.91 14.52 -27.63
CA GLU A 96 -25.42 15.40 -28.66
C GLU A 96 -26.33 14.64 -29.63
N PRO A 97 -27.65 14.81 -29.55
CA PRO A 97 -28.61 14.07 -30.36
C PRO A 97 -28.49 14.36 -31.85
N ASP A 98 -28.02 15.56 -32.21
CA ASP A 98 -27.95 16.03 -33.59
C ASP A 98 -26.92 15.25 -34.44
N LYS A 99 -26.06 14.43 -33.83
CA LYS A 99 -25.06 13.62 -34.54
C LYS A 99 -25.59 12.30 -35.12
N GLY A 100 -26.83 11.94 -34.88
CA GLY A 100 -27.52 10.79 -35.49
C GLY A 100 -27.10 9.39 -34.94
N TYR A 101 -26.30 9.34 -33.88
CA TYR A 101 -25.89 8.10 -33.21
C TYR A 101 -26.86 7.74 -32.08
N HIS A 102 -26.98 6.44 -31.77
CA HIS A 102 -27.72 5.99 -30.59
C HIS A 102 -27.02 6.40 -29.31
N PHE A 103 -27.76 6.81 -28.30
CA PHE A 103 -27.25 7.19 -26.97
C PHE A 103 -26.42 6.05 -26.36
N ILE A 104 -26.89 4.79 -26.45
CA ILE A 104 -26.17 3.63 -25.93
C ILE A 104 -24.76 3.49 -26.54
N SER A 105 -24.60 3.75 -27.84
CA SER A 105 -23.31 3.67 -28.52
C SER A 105 -22.29 4.69 -27.98
N TYR A 106 -22.76 5.83 -27.54
CA TYR A 106 -21.95 6.86 -26.88
C TYR A 106 -21.73 6.52 -25.40
N ALA A 107 -22.78 6.17 -24.68
CA ALA A 107 -22.74 5.89 -23.26
C ALA A 107 -21.79 4.73 -22.89
N VAL A 108 -21.62 3.72 -23.74
CA VAL A 108 -20.73 2.58 -23.49
C VAL A 108 -19.30 3.00 -23.18
N TYR A 109 -18.79 4.04 -23.85
CA TYR A 109 -17.44 4.54 -23.62
C TYR A 109 -17.29 5.19 -22.26
N TRP A 110 -18.28 5.99 -21.84
CA TRP A 110 -18.31 6.64 -20.53
C TRP A 110 -18.45 5.64 -19.39
N ILE A 111 -19.36 4.66 -19.56
CA ILE A 111 -19.57 3.59 -18.58
C ILE A 111 -18.29 2.80 -18.38
N ARG A 112 -17.64 2.36 -19.47
CA ARG A 112 -16.37 1.62 -19.39
C ARG A 112 -15.27 2.45 -18.77
N GLN A 113 -15.14 3.71 -19.16
CA GLN A 113 -14.13 4.61 -18.63
C GLN A 113 -14.29 4.79 -17.11
N SER A 114 -15.52 5.02 -16.64
CA SER A 114 -15.80 5.17 -15.21
C SER A 114 -15.46 3.90 -14.43
N ILE A 115 -15.89 2.73 -14.91
CA ILE A 115 -15.59 1.43 -14.30
C ILE A 115 -14.08 1.18 -14.26
N LEU A 116 -13.36 1.38 -15.37
CA LEU A 116 -11.91 1.17 -15.41
C LEU A 116 -11.15 2.13 -14.49
N THR A 117 -11.58 3.39 -14.40
CA THR A 117 -11.02 4.36 -13.47
C THR A 117 -11.23 3.90 -12.02
N ALA A 118 -12.44 3.45 -11.68
CA ALA A 118 -12.75 2.95 -10.35
C ALA A 118 -11.92 1.69 -10.00
N ILE A 119 -11.75 0.77 -10.94
CA ILE A 119 -10.91 -0.41 -10.75
C ILE A 119 -9.46 0.02 -10.42
N ASN A 120 -8.89 0.92 -11.20
CA ASN A 120 -7.52 1.39 -10.98
C ASN A 120 -7.34 2.12 -9.65
N GLU A 121 -8.36 2.84 -9.19
CA GLU A 121 -8.29 3.65 -7.99
C GLU A 121 -8.69 2.93 -6.70
N LYS A 122 -9.64 1.98 -6.78
CA LYS A 122 -10.31 1.42 -5.60
C LYS A 122 -10.12 -0.10 -5.42
N SER A 123 -9.62 -0.84 -6.43
CA SER A 123 -9.48 -2.29 -6.33
C SER A 123 -8.37 -2.74 -5.38
N ARG A 124 -7.40 -1.88 -5.10
CA ARG A 124 -6.23 -2.18 -4.26
C ARG A 124 -6.34 -1.54 -2.89
N LEU A 125 -5.89 -2.27 -1.85
CA LEU A 125 -5.83 -1.76 -0.48
C LEU A 125 -4.91 -0.52 -0.39
N ILE A 126 -3.75 -0.56 -1.06
CA ILE A 126 -2.87 0.59 -1.22
C ILE A 126 -3.05 1.12 -2.64
N ARG A 127 -3.57 2.34 -2.75
CA ARG A 127 -3.80 3.01 -4.03
C ARG A 127 -2.49 3.19 -4.80
N LEU A 128 -2.47 2.78 -6.06
CA LEU A 128 -1.38 3.08 -6.98
C LEU A 128 -1.72 4.31 -7.83
N PRO A 129 -0.73 5.18 -8.14
CA PRO A 129 -0.91 6.23 -9.14
C PRO A 129 -1.29 5.61 -10.50
N LEU A 130 -2.16 6.30 -11.26
CA LEU A 130 -2.70 5.80 -12.52
C LEU A 130 -1.60 5.36 -13.52
N ASN A 131 -0.49 6.10 -13.57
CA ASN A 131 0.65 5.76 -14.43
C ASN A 131 1.23 4.38 -14.09
N LYS A 132 1.43 4.09 -12.79
CA LYS A 132 1.96 2.80 -12.33
C LYS A 132 0.94 1.68 -12.50
N ALA A 133 -0.35 1.95 -12.32
CA ALA A 133 -1.42 0.99 -12.57
C ALA A 133 -1.48 0.60 -14.06
N THR A 134 -1.33 1.56 -14.97
CA THR A 134 -1.28 1.29 -16.42
C THR A 134 -0.04 0.46 -16.77
N ASP A 135 1.13 0.84 -16.25
CA ASP A 135 2.38 0.10 -16.48
C ASP A 135 2.27 -1.35 -16.00
N LEU A 136 1.55 -1.59 -14.88
CA LEU A 136 1.29 -2.94 -14.37
C LEU A 136 0.43 -3.77 -15.30
N VAL A 137 -0.68 -3.21 -15.81
CA VAL A 137 -1.58 -3.89 -16.76
C VAL A 137 -0.83 -4.27 -18.04
N ASP A 138 0.01 -3.37 -18.55
CA ASP A 138 0.84 -3.63 -19.73
C ASP A 138 1.89 -4.71 -19.46
N LEU A 139 2.52 -4.70 -18.27
CA LEU A 139 3.46 -5.72 -17.81
C LEU A 139 2.79 -7.10 -17.74
N GLU A 140 1.66 -7.21 -17.07
CA GLU A 140 0.89 -8.46 -16.97
C GLU A 140 0.49 -9.01 -18.35
N ARG A 141 0.06 -8.11 -19.25
CA ARG A 141 -0.29 -8.50 -20.62
C ARG A 141 0.92 -9.09 -21.36
N VAL A 142 2.09 -8.48 -21.26
CA VAL A 142 3.32 -8.97 -21.92
C VAL A 142 3.75 -10.31 -21.31
N ILE A 143 3.73 -10.44 -19.98
CA ILE A 143 4.05 -11.70 -19.30
C ILE A 143 3.12 -12.82 -19.75
N HIS A 144 1.80 -12.60 -19.76
CA HIS A 144 0.83 -13.59 -20.22
C HIS A 144 1.05 -13.97 -21.69
N GLN A 145 1.25 -12.99 -22.57
CA GLN A 145 1.50 -13.27 -23.99
C GLN A 145 2.79 -14.07 -24.21
N SER A 146 3.83 -13.79 -23.44
CA SER A 146 5.10 -14.51 -23.49
C SER A 146 4.90 -15.95 -23.05
N TYR A 147 4.30 -16.15 -21.88
CA TYR A 147 4.04 -17.48 -21.31
C TYR A 147 3.24 -18.36 -22.28
N TYR A 148 2.21 -17.80 -22.94
CA TYR A 148 1.41 -18.56 -23.93
C TYR A 148 2.18 -18.90 -25.21
N LYS A 149 3.20 -18.12 -25.60
CA LYS A 149 3.96 -18.35 -26.84
C LYS A 149 5.18 -19.23 -26.65
N THR A 150 5.90 -19.04 -25.58
CA THR A 150 7.22 -19.66 -25.35
C THR A 150 7.24 -20.62 -24.15
N GLY A 151 6.26 -20.57 -23.28
CA GLY A 151 6.23 -21.31 -22.01
C GLY A 151 7.14 -20.69 -20.93
N ASP A 152 7.92 -19.66 -21.26
CA ASP A 152 8.86 -18.99 -20.37
C ASP A 152 8.41 -17.58 -20.03
N ILE A 153 8.84 -17.10 -18.85
CA ILE A 153 8.66 -15.72 -18.40
C ILE A 153 9.92 -14.93 -18.77
N HIS A 154 9.74 -13.82 -19.46
CA HIS A 154 10.84 -12.92 -19.82
C HIS A 154 11.53 -12.35 -18.57
N ASP A 155 12.87 -12.21 -18.65
CA ASP A 155 13.65 -11.48 -17.63
C ASP A 155 13.32 -9.98 -17.66
N VAL A 156 13.60 -9.29 -16.55
CA VAL A 156 13.31 -7.84 -16.39
C VAL A 156 13.91 -7.00 -17.51
N ASN A 157 15.11 -7.35 -18.00
CA ASN A 157 15.76 -6.65 -19.10
C ASN A 157 15.00 -6.81 -20.42
N GLN A 158 14.51 -8.00 -20.73
CA GLN A 158 13.71 -8.30 -21.91
C GLN A 158 12.35 -7.57 -21.83
N LEU A 159 11.72 -7.56 -20.65
CA LEU A 159 10.48 -6.81 -20.42
C LEU A 159 10.69 -5.31 -20.58
N SER A 160 11.83 -4.79 -20.15
CA SER A 160 12.23 -3.40 -20.33
C SER A 160 12.34 -2.99 -21.81
N GLU A 161 12.95 -3.84 -22.63
CA GLU A 161 13.07 -3.61 -24.08
C GLU A 161 11.70 -3.65 -24.78
N ILE A 162 10.85 -4.62 -24.44
CA ILE A 162 9.52 -4.77 -25.03
C ILE A 162 8.61 -3.59 -24.66
N LEU A 163 8.59 -3.19 -23.38
CA LEU A 163 7.76 -2.12 -22.87
C LEU A 163 8.36 -0.72 -23.07
N LYS A 164 9.64 -0.64 -23.49
CA LYS A 164 10.40 0.62 -23.59
C LYS A 164 10.38 1.44 -22.30
N ARG A 165 10.62 0.78 -21.17
CA ARG A 165 10.63 1.35 -19.80
C ARG A 165 11.96 1.07 -19.13
N ASP A 166 12.35 1.92 -18.17
CA ASP A 166 13.55 1.70 -17.37
C ASP A 166 13.39 0.42 -16.50
N PRO A 167 14.40 -0.47 -16.44
CA PRO A 167 14.38 -1.67 -15.62
C PRO A 167 14.08 -1.38 -14.13
N LYS A 168 14.60 -0.27 -13.59
CA LYS A 168 14.35 0.14 -12.20
C LYS A 168 12.87 0.50 -11.97
N ASP A 169 12.26 1.18 -12.93
CA ASP A 169 10.83 1.51 -12.86
C ASP A 169 9.98 0.25 -12.89
N LEU A 170 10.30 -0.70 -13.77
CA LEU A 170 9.61 -1.99 -13.85
C LEU A 170 9.75 -2.80 -12.56
N MET A 171 10.95 -2.86 -11.96
CA MET A 171 11.14 -3.50 -10.66
C MET A 171 10.27 -2.85 -9.58
N SER A 172 10.16 -1.52 -9.57
CA SER A 172 9.29 -0.81 -8.63
C SER A 172 7.81 -1.14 -8.82
N VAL A 173 7.37 -1.31 -10.07
CA VAL A 173 6.00 -1.71 -10.41
C VAL A 173 5.74 -3.15 -10.01
N MET A 174 6.68 -4.07 -10.26
CA MET A 174 6.59 -5.47 -9.85
C MET A 174 6.53 -5.61 -8.32
N ALA A 175 7.35 -4.87 -7.59
CA ALA A 175 7.32 -4.85 -6.13
C ALA A 175 5.98 -4.31 -5.58
N ALA A 176 5.39 -3.32 -6.26
CA ALA A 176 4.08 -2.76 -5.89
C ALA A 176 2.90 -3.71 -6.20
N ASN A 177 3.11 -4.77 -6.98
CA ASN A 177 2.10 -5.79 -7.29
C ASN A 177 2.04 -6.92 -6.25
N SER A 178 2.72 -6.79 -5.12
CA SER A 178 2.69 -7.80 -4.05
C SER A 178 1.30 -7.94 -3.46
N ASP A 179 0.87 -9.18 -3.25
CA ASP A 179 -0.38 -9.48 -2.58
C ASP A 179 -0.29 -9.18 -1.08
N TYR A 180 -1.32 -8.56 -0.54
CA TYR A 180 -1.42 -8.29 0.90
C TYR A 180 -1.99 -9.50 1.62
N VAL A 181 -1.39 -9.85 2.74
CA VAL A 181 -1.88 -10.91 3.63
C VAL A 181 -2.48 -10.27 4.87
N SER A 182 -3.70 -10.67 5.22
CA SER A 182 -4.35 -10.17 6.44
C SER A 182 -3.60 -10.62 7.68
N LEU A 183 -3.33 -9.68 8.61
CA LEU A 183 -2.76 -9.98 9.92
C LEU A 183 -3.68 -10.87 10.78
N GLU A 184 -4.98 -10.86 10.50
CA GLU A 184 -5.98 -11.73 11.13
C GLU A 184 -6.04 -13.15 10.53
N LYS A 185 -5.19 -13.45 9.54
CA LYS A 185 -5.14 -14.78 8.92
C LYS A 185 -4.64 -15.79 9.95
N GLU A 186 -5.45 -16.81 10.19
CA GLU A 186 -5.10 -17.93 11.07
C GLU A 186 -4.19 -18.92 10.35
N PHE A 187 -3.09 -19.26 10.96
CA PHE A 187 -2.21 -20.36 10.59
C PHE A 187 -2.38 -21.50 11.59
N ASN A 188 -2.22 -22.73 11.11
CA ASN A 188 -2.30 -23.90 11.97
C ASN A 188 -0.89 -24.51 12.09
N PHE A 189 -0.26 -24.31 13.24
CA PHE A 189 1.02 -24.92 13.59
C PHE A 189 0.76 -25.99 14.65
N ASP A 190 1.01 -27.25 14.35
CA ASP A 190 0.88 -28.40 15.25
C ASP A 190 -0.46 -28.48 16.01
N GLY A 191 -1.57 -28.09 15.34
CA GLY A 191 -2.89 -28.11 15.93
C GLY A 191 -3.28 -26.84 16.70
N ILE A 192 -2.37 -25.89 16.88
CA ILE A 192 -2.62 -24.58 17.49
C ILE A 192 -2.93 -23.56 16.38
N LYS A 193 -4.06 -22.88 16.51
CA LYS A 193 -4.44 -21.81 15.58
C LYS A 193 -3.91 -20.48 16.09
N GLU A 194 -2.95 -19.92 15.39
CA GLU A 194 -2.37 -18.62 15.68
C GLU A 194 -2.65 -17.64 14.56
N LYS A 195 -2.87 -16.37 14.91
CA LYS A 195 -3.00 -15.27 13.95
C LYS A 195 -1.61 -14.82 13.51
N LEU A 196 -1.49 -14.39 12.25
CA LEU A 196 -0.24 -13.84 11.71
C LEU A 196 0.30 -12.69 12.57
N ALA A 197 -0.58 -11.84 13.09
CA ALA A 197 -0.21 -10.73 13.97
C ALA A 197 0.56 -11.15 15.23
N ASN A 198 0.31 -12.36 15.74
CA ASN A 198 0.98 -12.87 16.95
C ASN A 198 2.32 -13.55 16.65
N ILE A 199 2.59 -13.84 15.38
CA ILE A 199 3.80 -14.56 14.94
C ILE A 199 4.88 -13.56 14.47
N ILE A 200 4.46 -12.38 14.00
CA ILE A 200 5.38 -11.35 13.52
C ILE A 200 6.17 -10.78 14.69
N GLU A 201 7.49 -10.84 14.60
CA GLU A 201 8.42 -10.27 15.56
C GLU A 201 8.35 -8.72 15.56
N ASP A 202 8.51 -8.11 16.74
CA ASP A 202 8.63 -6.65 16.86
C ASP A 202 10.11 -6.24 16.80
N ASP A 203 10.56 -5.82 15.64
CA ASP A 203 11.93 -5.37 15.39
C ASP A 203 12.31 -4.08 16.17
N ARG A 204 11.36 -3.41 16.84
CA ARG A 204 11.62 -2.18 17.61
C ARG A 204 12.05 -2.47 19.02
N GLU A 205 11.66 -3.61 19.55
CA GLU A 205 12.03 -4.04 20.89
C GLU A 205 13.35 -4.81 20.83
N VAL A 206 14.30 -4.32 21.63
CA VAL A 206 15.59 -5.00 21.80
C VAL A 206 15.37 -6.31 22.56
N GLY A 207 15.88 -7.40 22.03
CA GLY A 207 15.73 -8.73 22.64
C GLY A 207 16.16 -8.75 24.12
N VAL A 208 15.56 -9.64 24.90
CA VAL A 208 15.85 -9.76 26.34
C VAL A 208 17.34 -10.01 26.59
N GLU A 209 17.96 -10.86 25.77
CA GLU A 209 19.39 -11.19 25.84
C GLU A 209 20.27 -9.97 25.57
N GLU A 210 19.95 -9.21 24.53
CA GLU A 210 20.67 -7.98 24.16
C GLU A 210 20.50 -6.89 25.23
N ASN A 211 19.31 -6.75 25.81
CA ASN A 211 19.05 -5.84 26.92
C ASN A 211 19.87 -6.21 28.17
N LEU A 212 19.99 -7.51 28.46
CA LEU A 212 20.82 -7.99 29.58
C LEU A 212 22.30 -7.71 29.34
N THR A 213 22.78 -8.06 28.15
CA THR A 213 24.17 -7.80 27.71
C THR A 213 24.51 -6.30 27.77
N ASN A 214 23.59 -5.44 27.34
CA ASN A 214 23.76 -3.99 27.41
C ASN A 214 23.81 -3.48 28.87
N LYS A 215 23.04 -4.04 29.79
CA LYS A 215 23.10 -3.72 31.21
C LYS A 215 24.43 -4.14 31.84
N GLU A 216 24.87 -5.35 31.57
CA GLU A 216 26.15 -5.88 32.02
C GLU A 216 27.33 -5.04 31.49
N LEU A 217 27.28 -4.66 30.18
CA LEU A 217 28.28 -3.75 29.59
C LEU A 217 28.32 -2.40 30.32
N VAL A 218 27.16 -1.82 30.64
CA VAL A 218 27.08 -0.54 31.36
C VAL A 218 27.67 -0.69 32.78
N GLU A 219 27.45 -1.80 33.45
CA GLU A 219 28.04 -2.06 34.79
C GLU A 219 29.55 -2.24 34.70
N GLU A 220 30.07 -3.02 33.76
CA GLU A 220 31.52 -3.17 33.53
C GLU A 220 32.18 -1.85 33.14
N LEU A 221 31.52 -1.01 32.34
CA LEU A 221 32.03 0.33 32.02
C LEU A 221 32.09 1.24 33.28
N LYS A 222 31.10 1.17 34.19
CA LYS A 222 31.13 1.90 35.45
C LYS A 222 32.31 1.47 36.29
N ILE A 223 32.55 0.18 36.46
CA ILE A 223 33.67 -0.39 37.20
C ILE A 223 35.01 0.06 36.58
N ALA A 224 35.11 0.00 35.22
CA ALA A 224 36.30 0.45 34.50
C ALA A 224 36.59 1.96 34.70
N MET A 225 35.55 2.77 34.89
CA MET A 225 35.69 4.20 35.18
C MET A 225 36.07 4.52 36.62
N GLU A 226 35.93 3.59 37.59
CA GLU A 226 36.36 3.79 38.98
C GLU A 226 37.87 3.96 39.08
N ASP A 227 38.62 3.33 38.20
CA ASP A 227 40.08 3.44 38.12
C ASP A 227 40.60 4.77 37.55
N LEU A 228 39.72 5.65 37.10
CA LEU A 228 40.03 6.96 36.54
C LEU A 228 39.97 8.05 37.61
N ASN A 229 40.86 9.06 37.48
CA ASN A 229 40.76 10.28 38.28
C ASN A 229 39.46 11.04 37.93
N ASP A 230 38.95 11.85 38.86
CA ASP A 230 37.70 12.59 38.67
C ASP A 230 37.63 13.38 37.36
N MET A 231 38.73 14.05 37.00
CA MET A 231 38.84 14.82 35.76
C MET A 231 38.83 13.91 34.52
N GLU A 232 39.54 12.79 34.56
CA GLU A 232 39.55 11.80 33.49
C GLU A 232 38.15 11.22 33.30
N ARG A 233 37.45 10.89 34.41
CA ARG A 233 36.07 10.33 34.41
C ARG A 233 35.05 11.31 33.83
N GLN A 234 35.09 12.58 34.24
CA GLN A 234 34.21 13.61 33.71
C GLN A 234 34.40 13.82 32.20
N ILE A 235 35.64 13.86 31.74
CA ILE A 235 35.97 14.03 30.32
C ILE A 235 35.42 12.83 29.51
N ILE A 236 35.59 11.58 29.97
CA ILE A 236 35.08 10.40 29.31
C ILE A 236 33.54 10.41 29.29
N LYS A 237 32.89 10.72 30.43
CA LYS A 237 31.42 10.82 30.48
C LYS A 237 30.88 11.83 29.49
N ALA A 238 31.39 13.05 29.51
CA ALA A 238 30.94 14.11 28.62
C ALA A 238 31.24 13.82 27.14
N ARG A 239 32.37 13.18 26.86
CA ARG A 239 32.79 12.87 25.48
C ARG A 239 32.00 11.76 24.84
N TYR A 240 31.66 10.70 25.60
CA TYR A 240 30.94 9.51 25.09
C TYR A 240 29.47 9.52 25.42
N GLY A 241 28.97 10.47 26.19
CA GLY A 241 27.57 10.60 26.54
C GLY A 241 27.11 9.60 27.60
N ILE A 242 27.99 9.23 28.55
CA ILE A 242 27.66 8.27 29.61
C ILE A 242 26.91 8.99 30.73
N GLY A 243 25.58 8.92 30.71
CA GLY A 243 24.69 9.58 31.66
C GLY A 243 24.42 11.07 31.36
N GLU A 244 24.97 11.64 30.31
CA GLU A 244 24.72 13.00 29.84
C GLU A 244 24.84 13.07 28.31
N GLU A 245 24.49 14.23 27.70
CA GLU A 245 24.60 14.41 26.27
C GLU A 245 26.06 14.38 25.79
N LYS A 246 26.30 13.72 24.63
CA LYS A 246 27.63 13.64 24.02
C LYS A 246 28.12 15.02 23.58
N LYS A 247 29.28 15.44 24.11
CA LYS A 247 29.90 16.73 23.82
C LYS A 247 31.14 16.62 22.93
N THR A 248 31.40 17.65 22.13
CA THR A 248 32.60 17.75 21.30
C THR A 248 33.83 18.11 22.15
N LEU A 249 35.03 17.78 21.65
CA LEU A 249 36.30 18.19 22.36
C LEU A 249 36.38 19.69 22.61
N LYS A 250 35.77 20.51 21.75
CA LYS A 250 35.74 21.97 21.90
C LYS A 250 34.84 22.42 23.05
N GLU A 251 33.69 21.77 23.21
CA GLU A 251 32.75 22.07 24.31
C GLU A 251 33.33 21.61 25.65
N VAL A 252 33.88 20.39 25.71
CA VAL A 252 34.51 19.86 26.90
C VAL A 252 35.71 20.72 27.28
N SER A 253 36.48 21.26 26.32
CA SER A 253 37.62 22.17 26.60
C SER A 253 37.19 23.49 27.25
N LYS A 254 36.00 24.00 26.83
CA LYS A 254 35.44 25.23 27.44
C LYS A 254 34.97 25.00 28.88
N SER A 255 34.29 23.85 29.15
CA SER A 255 33.78 23.53 30.49
C SER A 255 34.90 23.28 31.52
N HIS A 256 36.05 22.77 31.07
CA HIS A 256 37.20 22.49 31.96
C HIS A 256 38.33 23.52 31.89
N SER A 257 38.13 24.64 31.20
CA SER A 257 39.15 25.73 31.06
C SER A 257 40.50 25.21 30.57
N CYS A 258 40.54 24.21 29.73
CA CYS A 258 41.71 23.56 29.18
C CYS A 258 41.78 23.71 27.66
N THR A 259 42.96 23.54 27.05
CA THR A 259 43.08 23.52 25.59
C THR A 259 42.49 22.22 25.01
N LYS A 260 41.97 22.29 23.82
CA LYS A 260 41.44 21.13 23.10
C LYS A 260 42.42 19.96 23.02
N GLU A 261 43.71 20.28 22.80
CA GLU A 261 44.76 19.28 22.72
C GLU A 261 45.03 18.62 24.08
N ARG A 262 44.94 19.40 25.16
CA ARG A 262 45.08 18.86 26.53
C ARG A 262 43.95 17.90 26.86
N ILE A 263 42.70 18.21 26.50
CA ILE A 263 41.55 17.30 26.66
C ILE A 263 41.77 16.01 25.87
N ARG A 264 42.27 16.11 24.62
CA ARG A 264 42.57 14.93 23.79
C ARG A 264 43.66 14.03 24.40
N GLN A 265 44.69 14.64 25.02
CA GLN A 265 45.73 13.89 25.73
C GLN A 265 45.17 13.15 26.96
N ILE A 266 44.30 13.81 27.73
CA ILE A 266 43.68 13.23 28.92
C ILE A 266 42.74 12.08 28.49
N GLU A 267 41.90 12.29 27.46
CA GLU A 267 41.05 11.27 26.88
C GLU A 267 41.87 10.02 26.49
N LYS A 268 42.94 10.21 25.71
CA LYS A 268 43.81 9.10 25.27
C LYS A 268 44.46 8.37 26.45
N LYS A 269 44.85 9.09 27.50
CA LYS A 269 45.42 8.52 28.70
C LYS A 269 44.39 7.72 29.50
N ALA A 270 43.18 8.27 29.65
CA ALA A 270 42.07 7.60 30.33
C ALA A 270 41.67 6.28 29.61
N LEU A 271 41.49 6.33 28.29
CA LEU A 271 41.20 5.13 27.48
C LEU A 271 42.29 4.06 27.60
N ARG A 272 43.56 4.44 27.60
CA ARG A 272 44.68 3.50 27.81
C ARG A 272 44.65 2.85 29.19
N LYS A 273 44.29 3.59 30.25
CA LYS A 273 44.14 3.03 31.59
C LYS A 273 43.01 2.01 31.64
N MET A 274 41.83 2.33 31.08
CA MET A 274 40.72 1.42 31.01
C MET A 274 41.08 0.17 30.22
N TYR A 275 41.68 0.31 29.04
CA TYR A 275 42.13 -0.77 28.22
C TYR A 275 43.12 -1.70 28.93
N SER A 276 44.16 -1.17 29.61
CA SER A 276 45.19 -2.01 30.24
C SER A 276 44.69 -2.84 31.41
N LYS A 277 43.64 -2.36 32.11
CA LYS A 277 43.13 -3.02 33.32
C LYS A 277 41.94 -3.96 33.06
N ARG A 278 41.08 -3.64 32.09
CA ARG A 278 39.80 -4.29 31.89
C ARG A 278 39.59 -4.81 30.45
N TYR A 279 40.65 -4.93 29.66
CA TYR A 279 40.56 -5.36 28.28
C TYR A 279 39.82 -6.72 28.11
N ASN A 280 40.16 -7.69 28.97
CA ASN A 280 39.56 -9.03 28.82
C ASN A 280 38.05 -9.06 29.10
N SER A 281 37.57 -8.39 30.16
CA SER A 281 36.17 -8.34 30.48
C SER A 281 35.35 -7.51 29.47
N LEU A 282 35.90 -6.43 28.93
CA LEU A 282 35.23 -5.61 27.92
C LEU A 282 35.27 -6.24 26.52
N LYS A 283 36.23 -7.09 26.24
CA LYS A 283 36.38 -7.79 24.95
C LYS A 283 35.21 -8.76 24.70
N ASP A 284 34.67 -9.40 25.73
CA ASP A 284 33.60 -10.40 25.63
C ASP A 284 32.29 -9.76 25.11
N PHE A 285 32.14 -8.43 25.21
CA PHE A 285 31.01 -7.69 24.68
C PHE A 285 31.20 -7.18 23.23
N LEU A 286 32.35 -7.47 22.60
CA LEU A 286 32.67 -7.02 21.22
C LEU A 286 32.44 -8.11 20.16
N ASN A 287 32.01 -9.29 20.57
CA ASN A 287 31.79 -10.45 19.65
C ASN A 287 30.31 -10.62 19.35
#